data_803902a5df8cb9c683b8e8cb7c40c244
#
_entry.id   803902a5df8cb9c683b8e8cb7c40c244
#
_cell.length_a   1.000
_cell.length_b   1.000
_cell.length_c   1.000
_cell.angle_alpha   90.00
_cell.angle_beta   90.00
_cell.angle_gamma   90.00
#
_symmetry.space_group_name_H-M   'P 1'
#
loop_
_entity.id
_entity.type
_entity.pdbx_description
1 polymer ?
#
loop_
_entity_poly.entity_id
_entity_poly.type
_entity_poly.pdbx_seq_one_letter_code
_entity_poly.pdbx_strand_id
1 'polypeptide(L)'
;KTDETARKAYYTINSSTGSSNSGIIEENEPQNMVTYFENQLILAESAARNGSLADGLPYLNNVRAWMNTGGHINSNFQDQSYSYLAYDAADFDNGGIENTDGIDSKSAFLREVIEERYVSGFGMHIPYNDSRRLRKSDSSIAVPYVLVNGPQSGPWPERMPYATTELNSNSNAPAEDPGIFTKTRVNQ
;
A
#
# COMPACT_ATOMS: atom_id res chain seq x y z
N LYS A 1 -8.22 -15.75 8.37
CA LYS A 1 -9.39 -14.86 8.19
C LYS A 1 -9.48 -14.28 6.77
N THR A 2 -8.57 -14.61 5.85
CA THR A 2 -8.52 -13.99 4.52
C THR A 2 -8.31 -15.04 3.44
N ASP A 3 -9.08 -14.96 2.34
CA ASP A 3 -8.84 -15.63 1.07
C ASP A 3 -8.70 -14.58 -0.01
N GLU A 4 -7.56 -14.54 -0.68
CA GLU A 4 -7.21 -13.54 -1.69
C GLU A 4 -7.02 -14.14 -3.10
N THR A 5 -7.61 -15.30 -3.37
CA THR A 5 -7.42 -15.99 -4.65
C THR A 5 -7.82 -15.10 -5.83
N ALA A 6 -9.00 -14.48 -5.78
CA ALA A 6 -9.47 -13.54 -6.80
C ALA A 6 -8.58 -12.30 -6.92
N ARG A 7 -8.19 -11.71 -5.78
CA ARG A 7 -7.31 -10.52 -5.75
C ARG A 7 -5.93 -10.79 -6.32
N LYS A 8 -5.36 -11.95 -5.98
CA LYS A 8 -4.08 -12.40 -6.54
C LYS A 8 -4.16 -12.55 -8.06
N ALA A 9 -5.24 -13.15 -8.56
CA ALA A 9 -5.46 -13.29 -10.00
C ALA A 9 -5.60 -11.94 -10.71
N TYR A 10 -6.40 -11.02 -10.13
CA TYR A 10 -6.61 -9.67 -10.65
C TYR A 10 -5.31 -8.84 -10.70
N TYR A 11 -4.41 -9.01 -9.73
CA TYR A 11 -3.13 -8.30 -9.67
C TYR A 11 -2.00 -8.99 -10.45
N THR A 12 -2.26 -10.17 -11.03
CA THR A 12 -1.23 -10.89 -11.80
C THR A 12 -0.96 -10.20 -13.13
N ILE A 13 0.30 -9.85 -13.35
CA ILE A 13 0.77 -9.25 -14.59
C ILE A 13 1.36 -10.34 -15.46
N ASN A 14 0.70 -10.64 -16.59
CA ASN A 14 1.09 -11.74 -17.50
C ASN A 14 1.97 -11.26 -18.66
N SER A 15 1.95 -9.96 -18.98
CA SER A 15 2.64 -9.40 -20.13
C SER A 15 2.96 -7.92 -19.88
N SER A 16 3.91 -7.39 -20.63
CA SER A 16 4.26 -5.96 -20.62
C SER A 16 3.27 -5.07 -21.39
N THR A 17 2.28 -5.64 -22.06
CA THR A 17 1.26 -4.89 -22.82
C THR A 17 -0.11 -5.05 -22.20
N GLY A 18 -0.88 -3.97 -22.12
CA GLY A 18 -2.23 -3.96 -21.55
C GLY A 18 -3.17 -4.93 -22.24
N SER A 19 -3.12 -5.00 -23.57
CA SER A 19 -3.98 -5.88 -24.39
C SER A 19 -3.81 -7.39 -24.14
N SER A 20 -2.74 -7.79 -23.46
CA SER A 20 -2.46 -9.20 -23.10
C SER A 20 -2.69 -9.49 -21.62
N ASN A 21 -3.14 -8.52 -20.85
CA ASN A 21 -3.49 -8.66 -19.43
C ASN A 21 -5.01 -8.59 -19.27
N SER A 22 -5.52 -9.20 -18.22
CA SER A 22 -6.95 -9.28 -17.92
C SER A 22 -7.31 -8.73 -16.53
N GLY A 23 -6.37 -8.08 -15.85
CA GLY A 23 -6.55 -7.58 -14.49
C GLY A 23 -6.30 -6.09 -14.38
N ILE A 24 -5.74 -5.67 -13.26
CA ILE A 24 -5.54 -4.25 -12.91
C ILE A 24 -4.76 -3.43 -13.93
N ILE A 25 -3.98 -4.07 -14.80
CA ILE A 25 -3.24 -3.42 -15.87
C ILE A 25 -3.78 -3.76 -17.28
N GLU A 26 -5.03 -4.21 -17.37
CA GLU A 26 -5.72 -4.35 -18.66
C GLU A 26 -5.83 -2.98 -19.35
N GLU A 27 -5.80 -2.98 -20.68
CA GLU A 27 -5.75 -1.74 -21.50
C GLU A 27 -6.90 -0.77 -21.18
N ASN A 28 -8.08 -1.27 -20.87
CA ASN A 28 -9.28 -0.46 -20.59
C ASN A 28 -9.68 -0.51 -19.09
N GLU A 29 -8.84 -1.01 -18.19
CA GLU A 29 -9.16 -1.03 -16.77
C GLU A 29 -9.14 0.39 -16.21
N PRO A 30 -10.20 0.82 -15.52
CA PRO A 30 -10.27 2.15 -14.92
C PRO A 30 -9.17 2.40 -13.91
N GLN A 31 -8.45 3.50 -14.05
CA GLN A 31 -7.45 3.93 -13.07
C GLN A 31 -8.07 4.88 -12.05
N ASN A 32 -8.17 4.44 -10.82
CA ASN A 32 -8.74 5.22 -9.74
C ASN A 32 -7.75 6.27 -9.22
N MET A 33 -8.18 7.52 -9.09
CA MET A 33 -7.37 8.60 -8.51
C MET A 33 -7.54 8.71 -7.00
N VAL A 34 -8.76 8.49 -6.51
CA VAL A 34 -9.13 8.46 -5.09
C VAL A 34 -10.05 7.27 -4.88
N THR A 35 -9.76 6.46 -3.88
CA THR A 35 -10.49 5.22 -3.64
C THR A 35 -11.17 5.21 -2.27
N TYR A 36 -12.22 4.41 -2.14
CA TYR A 36 -12.88 4.18 -0.87
C TYR A 36 -11.91 3.56 0.16
N PHE A 37 -11.15 2.55 -0.26
CA PHE A 37 -10.21 1.88 0.65
C PHE A 37 -9.13 2.84 1.16
N GLU A 38 -8.59 3.71 0.31
CA GLU A 38 -7.58 4.69 0.72
C GLU A 38 -8.12 5.60 1.81
N ASN A 39 -9.33 6.13 1.63
CA ASN A 39 -9.98 6.97 2.64
C ASN A 39 -10.18 6.22 3.97
N GLN A 40 -10.70 5.00 3.93
CA GLN A 40 -10.92 4.20 5.14
C GLN A 40 -9.60 3.86 5.84
N LEU A 41 -8.55 3.50 5.11
CA LEU A 41 -7.25 3.17 5.70
C LEU A 41 -6.52 4.40 6.25
N ILE A 42 -6.70 5.58 5.66
CA ILE A 42 -6.24 6.85 6.26
C ILE A 42 -6.96 7.11 7.59
N LEU A 43 -8.28 6.90 7.63
CA LEU A 43 -9.05 7.06 8.86
C LEU A 43 -8.63 6.03 9.92
N ALA A 44 -8.41 4.77 9.55
CA ALA A 44 -7.91 3.71 10.44
C ALA A 44 -6.57 4.09 11.07
N GLU A 45 -5.60 4.49 10.24
CA GLU A 45 -4.29 4.93 10.71
C GLU A 45 -4.38 6.16 11.62
N SER A 46 -5.13 7.18 11.19
CA SER A 46 -5.27 8.43 11.93
C SER A 46 -5.94 8.22 13.29
N ALA A 47 -7.04 7.46 13.34
CA ALA A 47 -7.75 7.16 14.57
C ALA A 47 -6.88 6.36 15.55
N ALA A 48 -6.16 5.34 15.06
CA ALA A 48 -5.25 4.57 15.90
C ALA A 48 -4.07 5.41 16.41
N ARG A 49 -3.47 6.27 15.58
CA ARG A 49 -2.33 7.12 16.00
C ARG A 49 -2.73 8.14 17.06
N ASN A 50 -3.88 8.77 16.92
CA ASN A 50 -4.36 9.80 17.85
C ASN A 50 -5.12 9.24 19.07
N GLY A 51 -5.55 7.99 19.02
CA GLY A 51 -6.28 7.28 20.06
C GLY A 51 -5.72 5.87 20.28
N SER A 52 -6.56 4.89 20.07
CA SER A 52 -6.28 3.48 20.32
C SER A 52 -6.52 2.61 19.06
N LEU A 53 -6.08 1.34 19.12
CA LEU A 53 -6.45 0.33 18.15
C LEU A 53 -7.98 0.25 17.98
N ALA A 54 -8.74 0.29 19.08
CA ALA A 54 -10.18 0.19 19.05
C ALA A 54 -10.85 1.34 18.27
N ASP A 55 -10.24 2.52 18.22
CA ASP A 55 -10.75 3.65 17.43
C ASP A 55 -10.50 3.47 15.93
N GLY A 56 -9.42 2.79 15.55
CA GLY A 56 -9.06 2.54 14.15
C GLY A 56 -9.72 1.29 13.54
N LEU A 57 -9.98 0.28 14.36
CA LEU A 57 -10.45 -1.03 13.92
C LEU A 57 -11.74 -1.01 13.07
N PRO A 58 -12.76 -0.19 13.39
CA PRO A 58 -13.96 -0.12 12.54
C PRO A 58 -13.67 0.29 11.09
N TYR A 59 -12.73 1.19 10.87
CA TYR A 59 -12.37 1.65 9.51
C TYR A 59 -11.65 0.57 8.70
N LEU A 60 -10.75 -0.19 9.32
CA LEU A 60 -10.14 -1.36 8.69
C LEU A 60 -11.20 -2.41 8.33
N ASN A 61 -12.11 -2.69 9.24
CA ASN A 61 -13.21 -3.64 8.99
C ASN A 61 -14.20 -3.15 7.93
N ASN A 62 -14.38 -1.84 7.76
CA ASN A 62 -15.15 -1.30 6.62
C ASN A 62 -14.51 -1.64 5.28
N VAL A 63 -13.18 -1.60 5.18
CA VAL A 63 -12.47 -2.04 3.95
C VAL A 63 -12.69 -3.51 3.71
N ARG A 64 -12.56 -4.35 4.72
CA ARG A 64 -12.79 -5.80 4.62
C ARG A 64 -14.23 -6.14 4.22
N ALA A 65 -15.21 -5.47 4.81
CA ALA A 65 -16.61 -5.61 4.43
C ALA A 65 -16.86 -5.19 2.96
N TRP A 66 -16.27 -4.10 2.51
CA TRP A 66 -16.34 -3.66 1.13
C TRP A 66 -15.68 -4.66 0.17
N MET A 67 -14.52 -5.21 0.53
CA MET A 67 -13.85 -6.24 -0.28
C MET A 67 -14.70 -7.50 -0.42
N ASN A 68 -15.49 -7.89 0.59
CA ASN A 68 -16.43 -8.99 0.51
C ASN A 68 -17.58 -8.75 -0.49
N THR A 69 -17.82 -7.53 -0.94
CA THR A 69 -18.77 -7.24 -2.03
C THR A 69 -18.17 -7.45 -3.42
N GLY A 70 -16.88 -7.74 -3.52
CA GLY A 70 -16.14 -7.78 -4.77
C GLY A 70 -15.70 -6.39 -5.27
N GLY A 71 -15.92 -5.32 -4.49
CA GLY A 71 -15.64 -3.94 -4.90
C GLY A 71 -14.17 -3.61 -5.18
N HIS A 72 -13.25 -4.50 -4.81
CA HIS A 72 -11.80 -4.34 -4.99
C HIS A 72 -11.25 -4.97 -6.28
N ILE A 73 -12.09 -5.68 -7.04
CA ILE A 73 -11.74 -6.36 -8.29
C ILE A 73 -12.84 -6.12 -9.32
N ASN A 74 -12.52 -6.24 -10.61
CA ASN A 74 -13.55 -6.15 -11.64
C ASN A 74 -14.38 -7.45 -11.70
N SER A 75 -15.53 -7.39 -12.39
CA SER A 75 -16.51 -8.48 -12.45
C SER A 75 -15.96 -9.79 -13.03
N ASN A 76 -14.92 -9.72 -13.86
CA ASN A 76 -14.32 -10.91 -14.49
C ASN A 76 -13.56 -11.80 -13.50
N PHE A 77 -13.30 -11.32 -12.28
CA PHE A 77 -12.59 -12.04 -11.23
C PHE A 77 -13.48 -12.42 -10.05
N GLN A 78 -14.75 -11.98 -10.03
CA GLN A 78 -15.67 -12.21 -8.92
C GLN A 78 -16.24 -13.64 -8.86
N ASP A 79 -15.99 -14.47 -9.86
CA ASP A 79 -16.29 -15.91 -9.85
C ASP A 79 -15.26 -16.74 -9.07
N GLN A 80 -14.08 -16.17 -8.79
CA GLN A 80 -13.05 -16.78 -7.96
C GLN A 80 -13.30 -16.52 -6.47
N SER A 81 -12.68 -17.33 -5.62
CA SER A 81 -12.90 -17.19 -4.17
C SER A 81 -12.22 -15.94 -3.61
N TYR A 82 -12.94 -15.26 -2.73
CA TYR A 82 -12.42 -14.20 -1.85
C TYR A 82 -13.22 -14.18 -0.54
N SER A 83 -12.55 -13.87 0.55
CA SER A 83 -13.17 -13.75 1.86
C SER A 83 -12.30 -12.88 2.77
N TYR A 84 -12.91 -11.90 3.41
CA TYR A 84 -12.26 -10.94 4.29
C TYR A 84 -13.06 -10.84 5.59
N LEU A 85 -12.88 -11.80 6.50
CA LEU A 85 -13.54 -11.76 7.79
C LEU A 85 -13.05 -10.59 8.63
N ALA A 86 -13.96 -9.96 9.37
CA ALA A 86 -13.61 -8.85 10.24
C ALA A 86 -12.55 -9.26 11.28
N TYR A 87 -11.64 -8.34 11.55
CA TYR A 87 -10.71 -8.44 12.68
C TYR A 87 -11.40 -8.06 13.99
N ASP A 88 -10.92 -8.63 15.07
CA ASP A 88 -11.17 -8.19 16.43
C ASP A 88 -9.85 -7.77 17.13
N ALA A 89 -9.94 -7.18 18.30
CA ALA A 89 -8.74 -6.68 18.98
C ALA A 89 -7.73 -7.78 19.33
N ALA A 90 -8.22 -9.00 19.60
CA ALA A 90 -7.38 -10.13 19.97
C ALA A 90 -6.49 -10.60 18.80
N ASP A 91 -6.86 -10.31 17.56
CA ASP A 91 -6.03 -10.64 16.40
C ASP A 91 -4.68 -9.90 16.43
N PHE A 92 -4.63 -8.75 17.11
CA PHE A 92 -3.45 -7.89 17.23
C PHE A 92 -2.73 -8.01 18.58
N ASP A 93 -3.27 -8.77 19.53
CA ASP A 93 -2.59 -9.05 20.78
C ASP A 93 -1.40 -9.98 20.57
N ASN A 94 -0.47 -10.01 21.53
CA ASN A 94 0.68 -10.87 21.45
C ASN A 94 0.28 -12.35 21.23
N GLY A 95 0.73 -12.92 20.14
CA GLY A 95 0.34 -14.26 19.68
C GLY A 95 -0.96 -14.30 18.87
N GLY A 96 -1.62 -13.17 18.63
CA GLY A 96 -2.69 -13.04 17.67
C GLY A 96 -2.23 -13.24 16.23
N ILE A 97 -3.16 -13.44 15.30
CA ILE A 97 -2.84 -13.79 13.90
C ILE A 97 -2.02 -12.72 13.19
N GLU A 98 -2.18 -11.45 13.57
CA GLU A 98 -1.46 -10.31 13.00
C GLU A 98 -0.29 -9.84 13.91
N ASN A 99 0.01 -10.58 14.98
CA ASN A 99 1.07 -10.22 15.93
C ASN A 99 1.82 -11.45 16.47
N THR A 100 2.37 -12.25 15.58
CA THR A 100 3.14 -13.44 15.93
C THR A 100 4.55 -13.13 16.45
N ASP A 101 5.05 -11.93 16.20
CA ASP A 101 6.35 -11.42 16.64
C ASP A 101 6.30 -10.66 17.97
N GLY A 102 5.11 -10.47 18.54
CA GLY A 102 4.92 -9.96 19.90
C GLY A 102 5.23 -8.47 20.08
N ILE A 103 5.05 -7.65 19.04
CA ILE A 103 5.11 -6.19 19.18
C ILE A 103 3.87 -5.69 19.93
N ASP A 104 3.83 -4.41 20.30
CA ASP A 104 2.63 -3.88 20.95
C ASP A 104 1.42 -3.91 19.99
N SER A 105 0.22 -4.16 20.53
CA SER A 105 -1.00 -4.41 19.76
C SER A 105 -1.36 -3.24 18.82
N LYS A 106 -1.08 -1.99 19.22
CA LYS A 106 -1.31 -0.81 18.38
C LYS A 106 -0.36 -0.78 17.19
N SER A 107 0.90 -1.12 17.38
CA SER A 107 1.88 -1.23 16.30
C SER A 107 1.54 -2.38 15.35
N ALA A 108 1.09 -3.53 15.85
CA ALA A 108 0.61 -4.63 15.04
C ALA A 108 -0.58 -4.23 14.16
N PHE A 109 -1.55 -3.52 14.75
CA PHE A 109 -2.69 -2.97 14.02
C PHE A 109 -2.25 -1.97 12.94
N LEU A 110 -1.36 -1.03 13.27
CA LEU A 110 -0.85 -0.06 12.31
C LEU A 110 -0.09 -0.75 11.16
N ARG A 111 0.67 -1.80 11.46
CA ARG A 111 1.35 -2.61 10.45
C ARG A 111 0.35 -3.21 9.47
N GLU A 112 -0.72 -3.85 9.94
CA GLU A 112 -1.76 -4.42 9.09
C GLU A 112 -2.44 -3.35 8.22
N VAL A 113 -2.76 -2.17 8.78
CA VAL A 113 -3.32 -1.06 8.01
C VAL A 113 -2.37 -0.63 6.88
N ILE A 114 -1.07 -0.59 7.13
CA ILE A 114 -0.07 -0.21 6.13
C ILE A 114 0.12 -1.31 5.09
N GLU A 115 0.12 -2.58 5.51
CA GLU A 115 0.18 -3.73 4.60
C GLU A 115 -1.04 -3.77 3.68
N GLU A 116 -2.24 -3.55 4.21
CA GLU A 116 -3.45 -3.46 3.39
C GLU A 116 -3.38 -2.27 2.41
N ARG A 117 -2.86 -1.10 2.84
CA ARG A 117 -2.62 0.04 1.93
C ARG A 117 -1.62 -0.31 0.83
N TYR A 118 -0.58 -1.05 1.16
CA TYR A 118 0.44 -1.48 0.20
C TYR A 118 -0.18 -2.39 -0.87
N VAL A 119 -0.97 -3.37 -0.46
CA VAL A 119 -1.59 -4.35 -1.37
C VAL A 119 -2.72 -3.72 -2.16
N SER A 120 -3.64 -2.99 -1.51
CA SER A 120 -4.76 -2.30 -2.17
C SER A 120 -4.28 -1.18 -3.10
N GLY A 121 -3.15 -0.57 -2.79
CA GLY A 121 -2.52 0.48 -3.60
C GLY A 121 -1.64 -0.05 -4.74
N PHE A 122 -1.69 -1.35 -5.07
CA PHE A 122 -0.91 -1.92 -6.16
C PHE A 122 -1.14 -1.16 -7.48
N GLY A 123 -0.05 -0.77 -8.15
CA GLY A 123 -0.10 0.06 -9.36
C GLY A 123 -0.33 1.56 -9.12
N MET A 124 -0.54 1.99 -7.88
CA MET A 124 -0.72 3.40 -7.48
C MET A 124 0.54 3.99 -6.83
N HIS A 125 0.51 5.28 -6.51
CA HIS A 125 1.61 5.95 -5.80
C HIS A 125 1.64 5.67 -4.28
N ILE A 126 0.60 5.04 -3.72
CA ILE A 126 0.44 4.81 -2.28
C ILE A 126 1.60 4.02 -1.69
N PRO A 127 1.99 2.84 -2.22
CA PRO A 127 3.11 2.07 -1.67
C PRO A 127 4.42 2.84 -1.65
N TYR A 128 4.70 3.59 -2.71
CA TYR A 128 5.90 4.42 -2.78
C TYR A 128 5.89 5.55 -1.73
N ASN A 129 4.76 6.23 -1.56
CA ASN A 129 4.62 7.29 -0.58
C ASN A 129 4.75 6.75 0.85
N ASP A 130 4.13 5.61 1.16
CA ASP A 130 4.22 4.97 2.47
C ASP A 130 5.64 4.49 2.76
N SER A 131 6.34 3.91 1.80
CA SER A 131 7.74 3.50 1.97
C SER A 131 8.67 4.68 2.30
N ARG A 132 8.33 5.88 1.89
CA ARG A 132 9.10 7.11 2.19
C ARG A 132 8.76 7.72 3.54
N ARG A 133 7.46 7.81 3.89
CA ARG A 133 7.03 8.47 5.12
C ARG A 133 7.20 7.62 6.39
N LEU A 134 7.21 6.29 6.24
CA LEU A 134 7.25 5.35 7.37
C LEU A 134 8.68 4.93 7.77
N ARG A 135 9.68 5.69 7.38
CA ARG A 135 11.06 5.48 7.81
C ARG A 135 11.27 6.05 9.22
N LYS A 136 12.41 5.75 9.80
CA LYS A 136 12.77 6.19 11.16
C LYS A 136 11.89 5.54 12.24
N SER A 137 11.07 6.32 12.94
CA SER A 137 10.26 5.84 14.07
C SER A 137 9.23 4.79 13.70
N ASP A 138 8.76 4.80 12.47
CA ASP A 138 7.73 3.88 11.98
C ASP A 138 8.29 2.70 11.17
N SER A 139 9.58 2.44 11.25
CA SER A 139 10.23 1.35 10.49
C SER A 139 9.69 -0.04 10.84
N SER A 140 9.17 -0.24 12.04
CA SER A 140 8.59 -1.51 12.50
C SER A 140 7.24 -1.85 11.88
N ILE A 141 6.54 -0.84 11.35
CA ILE A 141 5.22 -1.01 10.72
C ILE A 141 5.29 -0.82 9.20
N ALA A 142 6.44 -0.43 8.66
CA ALA A 142 6.61 -0.19 7.24
C ALA A 142 6.74 -1.50 6.47
N VAL A 143 6.05 -1.62 5.34
CA VAL A 143 6.33 -2.70 4.38
C VAL A 143 7.72 -2.47 3.78
N PRO A 144 8.63 -3.46 3.85
CA PRO A 144 9.95 -3.34 3.27
C PRO A 144 9.89 -3.07 1.77
N TYR A 145 10.58 -2.04 1.30
CA TYR A 145 10.70 -1.80 -0.13
C TYR A 145 11.63 -2.83 -0.76
N VAL A 146 11.08 -3.64 -1.66
CA VAL A 146 11.84 -4.69 -2.36
C VAL A 146 12.37 -4.13 -3.67
N LEU A 147 13.68 -4.05 -3.82
CA LEU A 147 14.31 -3.75 -5.10
C LEU A 147 14.31 -5.02 -5.95
N VAL A 148 13.59 -5.01 -7.06
CA VAL A 148 13.67 -6.07 -8.06
C VAL A 148 15.08 -6.04 -8.66
N ASN A 149 15.83 -7.13 -8.51
CA ASN A 149 17.24 -7.28 -8.99
C ASN A 149 18.31 -6.51 -8.20
N GLY A 150 18.07 -6.13 -6.96
CA GLY A 150 19.07 -5.46 -6.13
C GLY A 150 19.17 -6.00 -4.70
N PRO A 151 20.23 -5.62 -3.97
CA PRO A 151 20.34 -5.95 -2.56
C PRO A 151 19.20 -5.32 -1.77
N GLN A 152 18.64 -6.07 -0.80
CA GLN A 152 17.56 -5.60 0.07
C GLN A 152 17.97 -4.42 0.99
N SER A 153 19.25 -4.07 1.02
CA SER A 153 19.79 -2.96 1.80
C SER A 153 20.08 -1.77 0.90
N GLY A 154 19.36 -0.67 1.07
CA GLY A 154 19.40 0.62 0.38
C GLY A 154 20.57 0.93 -0.57
N PRO A 155 20.64 2.10 -1.19
CA PRO A 155 19.86 3.30 -0.88
C PRO A 155 18.42 3.23 -1.39
N TRP A 156 17.52 3.81 -0.63
CA TRP A 156 16.10 3.84 -0.96
C TRP A 156 15.77 5.09 -1.79
N PRO A 157 14.87 5.00 -2.78
CA PRO A 157 14.39 6.18 -3.48
C PRO A 157 13.75 7.19 -2.51
N GLU A 158 14.22 8.41 -2.55
CA GLU A 158 13.78 9.51 -1.68
C GLU A 158 12.82 10.46 -2.40
N ARG A 159 12.88 10.47 -3.73
CA ARG A 159 12.08 11.35 -4.60
C ARG A 159 11.85 10.70 -5.96
N MET A 160 10.87 11.21 -6.67
CA MET A 160 10.75 10.96 -8.11
C MET A 160 11.85 11.71 -8.85
N PRO A 161 12.40 11.17 -9.96
CA PRO A 161 13.29 11.92 -10.83
C PRO A 161 12.54 13.08 -11.50
N TYR A 162 13.26 14.14 -11.87
CA TYR A 162 12.68 15.13 -12.77
C TYR A 162 12.46 14.51 -14.15
N ALA A 163 11.34 14.85 -14.78
CA ALA A 163 11.12 14.46 -16.17
C ALA A 163 12.19 15.10 -17.07
N THR A 164 12.70 14.35 -18.04
CA THR A 164 13.70 14.89 -19.00
C THR A 164 13.18 16.11 -19.74
N THR A 165 11.89 16.16 -20.05
CA THR A 165 11.23 17.31 -20.64
C THR A 165 11.28 18.53 -19.73
N GLU A 166 11.11 18.35 -18.41
CA GLU A 166 11.24 19.44 -17.43
C GLU A 166 12.65 20.01 -17.41
N LEU A 167 13.65 19.16 -17.34
CA LEU A 167 15.06 19.58 -17.32
C LEU A 167 15.48 20.30 -18.63
N ASN A 168 14.91 19.91 -19.76
CA ASN A 168 15.30 20.45 -21.07
C ASN A 168 14.53 21.72 -21.46
N SER A 169 13.33 21.94 -20.91
CA SER A 169 12.46 23.03 -21.38
C SER A 169 12.10 24.07 -20.34
N ASN A 170 12.31 23.79 -19.06
CA ASN A 170 12.05 24.75 -17.99
C ASN A 170 13.35 25.40 -17.50
N SER A 171 13.54 26.67 -17.85
CA SER A 171 14.74 27.46 -17.42
C SER A 171 14.84 27.66 -15.91
N ASN A 172 13.76 27.41 -15.15
CA ASN A 172 13.75 27.46 -13.69
C ASN A 172 13.96 26.08 -13.05
N ALA A 173 14.11 25.01 -13.84
CA ALA A 173 14.49 23.72 -13.29
C ALA A 173 15.90 23.81 -12.68
N PRO A 174 16.20 23.03 -11.63
CA PRO A 174 17.55 22.94 -11.10
C PRO A 174 18.55 22.59 -12.21
N ALA A 175 19.73 23.22 -12.19
CA ALA A 175 20.77 22.99 -13.19
C ALA A 175 21.24 21.52 -13.23
N GLU A 176 21.08 20.82 -12.10
CA GLU A 176 21.39 19.40 -11.98
C GLU A 176 20.24 18.67 -11.27
N ASP A 177 19.90 17.48 -11.76
CA ASP A 177 18.99 16.58 -11.03
C ASP A 177 19.71 16.11 -9.75
N PRO A 178 19.17 16.38 -8.57
CA PRO A 178 19.79 15.94 -7.31
C PRO A 178 19.85 14.42 -7.16
N GLY A 179 19.22 13.67 -8.07
CA GLY A 179 19.16 12.22 -8.04
C GLY A 179 18.10 11.66 -7.08
N ILE A 180 17.57 10.49 -7.43
CA ILE A 180 16.46 9.85 -6.71
C ILE A 180 16.79 9.46 -5.26
N PHE A 181 18.08 9.30 -4.93
CA PHE A 181 18.55 8.91 -3.59
C PHE A 181 18.89 10.09 -2.68
N THR A 182 18.77 11.32 -3.18
CA THR A 182 19.04 12.51 -2.37
C THR A 182 17.89 12.73 -1.39
N LYS A 183 18.23 12.74 -0.09
CA LYS A 183 17.23 12.92 0.97
C LYS A 183 16.44 14.21 0.80
N THR A 184 15.13 14.10 0.96
CA THR A 184 14.25 15.27 1.07
C THR A 184 14.28 15.80 2.50
N ARG A 185 13.80 17.04 2.72
CA ARG A 185 13.74 17.66 4.06
C ARG A 185 12.99 16.82 5.09
N VAL A 186 11.99 16.05 4.65
CA VAL A 186 11.19 15.20 5.55
C VAL A 186 11.99 13.99 6.04
N ASN A 187 12.99 13.57 5.28
CA ASN A 187 13.81 12.37 5.54
C ASN A 187 15.25 12.69 5.97
N GLN A 188 15.55 13.94 6.24
CA GLN A 188 16.84 14.39 6.80
C GLN A 188 16.96 14.18 8.31
#